data_fbbb52f81b6b88cd66e2a7e603b8ef41
#
_entry.id   fbbb52f81b6b88cd66e2a7e603b8ef41
#
_cell.length_a   1.000
_cell.length_b   1.000
_cell.length_c   1.000
_cell.angle_alpha   90.00
_cell.angle_beta   90.00
_cell.angle_gamma   90.00
#
_symmetry.space_group_name_H-M   'P 1'
#
loop_
_entity.id
_entity.type
_entity.pdbx_description
1 polymer ?
#
loop_
_entity_poly.entity_id
_entity_poly.type
_entity_poly.pdbx_seq_one_letter_code
_entity_poly.pdbx_strand_id
1 'polypeptide(L)'
;MSAQIGIKVPVDSPIVKVVKIVRDIDPLPISEIKRRVKDSDYLLTYDYCSEECVDTIIRCYMDLVREGIQPKLFEHDRATDIEFLGNLSNTYREISEEIDLEMELENDGEDEDQIFGYLLSNAWSFPLISLNVYDLAEENVKCLVWYATQAPEDLALSRKYTLDKNAIDQIKDIIGKNKTVFDIDEVEFPFVLDGFSNEFFFRDGNKSISLEASNISFLDEGDTTIYDGEPVNAKLLLKMFSEIKDILTANGVDERYLSLAFE
;
A
#
# COMPACT_ATOMS: atom_id res chain seq x y z
N MET A 1 25.35 -17.94 11.37
CA MET A 1 25.68 -17.96 9.93
C MET A 1 24.95 -16.76 9.37
N SER A 2 25.68 -15.83 8.75
CA SER A 2 25.01 -14.67 8.11
C SER A 2 24.24 -15.17 6.90
N ALA A 3 23.08 -14.57 6.67
CA ALA A 3 22.24 -14.82 5.50
C ALA A 3 22.97 -14.28 4.27
N GLN A 4 23.54 -15.13 3.42
CA GLN A 4 24.35 -14.70 2.27
C GLN A 4 23.85 -15.31 0.98
N ILE A 5 23.84 -14.48 -0.07
CA ILE A 5 23.71 -14.86 -1.46
C ILE A 5 25.02 -14.59 -2.18
N GLY A 6 25.34 -15.39 -3.18
CA GLY A 6 26.58 -15.23 -3.93
C GLY A 6 26.50 -15.80 -5.33
N ILE A 7 27.43 -15.34 -6.18
CA ILE A 7 27.54 -15.75 -7.58
C ILE A 7 28.95 -16.25 -7.88
N LYS A 8 29.05 -17.37 -8.58
CA LYS A 8 30.30 -17.94 -9.11
C LYS A 8 30.22 -18.12 -10.61
N VAL A 9 31.36 -18.10 -11.26
CA VAL A 9 31.46 -18.40 -12.70
C VAL A 9 32.42 -19.58 -12.94
N PRO A 10 32.29 -20.31 -14.06
CA PRO A 10 33.26 -21.31 -14.46
C PRO A 10 34.68 -20.74 -14.60
N VAL A 11 35.71 -21.56 -14.26
CA VAL A 11 37.12 -21.14 -14.31
C VAL A 11 37.58 -20.75 -15.72
N ASP A 12 36.98 -21.34 -16.73
CA ASP A 12 37.25 -21.10 -18.16
C ASP A 12 36.47 -19.90 -18.73
N SER A 13 35.76 -19.15 -17.89
CA SER A 13 35.02 -17.97 -18.32
C SER A 13 35.92 -16.90 -18.89
N PRO A 14 35.44 -16.13 -19.93
CA PRO A 14 36.22 -15.07 -20.56
C PRO A 14 36.49 -13.92 -19.56
N ILE A 15 37.66 -13.97 -18.94
CA ILE A 15 38.05 -13.13 -17.80
C ILE A 15 37.87 -11.61 -18.04
N VAL A 16 38.09 -11.15 -19.26
CA VAL A 16 37.94 -9.72 -19.61
C VAL A 16 36.49 -9.27 -19.48
N LYS A 17 35.54 -10.12 -19.89
CA LYS A 17 34.11 -9.83 -19.80
C LYS A 17 33.67 -9.86 -18.32
N VAL A 18 34.10 -10.89 -17.57
CA VAL A 18 33.83 -11.00 -16.13
C VAL A 18 34.31 -9.77 -15.35
N VAL A 19 35.57 -9.34 -15.62
CA VAL A 19 36.15 -8.15 -14.97
C VAL A 19 35.33 -6.90 -15.27
N LYS A 20 34.89 -6.72 -16.53
CA LYS A 20 34.08 -5.56 -16.89
C LYS A 20 32.77 -5.53 -16.13
N ILE A 21 32.01 -6.61 -16.15
CA ILE A 21 30.71 -6.71 -15.48
C ILE A 21 30.84 -6.50 -13.98
N VAL A 22 31.78 -7.23 -13.33
CA VAL A 22 31.91 -7.11 -11.87
C VAL A 22 32.32 -5.70 -11.45
N ARG A 23 33.21 -5.04 -12.18
CA ARG A 23 33.64 -3.67 -11.85
C ARG A 23 32.61 -2.58 -12.11
N ASP A 24 31.63 -2.85 -12.97
CA ASP A 24 30.47 -1.96 -13.14
C ASP A 24 29.49 -2.02 -11.94
N ILE A 25 29.58 -3.09 -11.14
CA ILE A 25 28.74 -3.36 -9.97
C ILE A 25 29.49 -3.03 -8.68
N ASP A 26 30.70 -3.61 -8.52
CA ASP A 26 31.55 -3.44 -7.35
C ASP A 26 32.99 -3.11 -7.82
N PRO A 27 33.60 -2.00 -7.33
CA PRO A 27 34.92 -1.53 -7.75
C PRO A 27 36.08 -2.42 -7.28
N LEU A 28 35.95 -3.74 -7.36
CA LEU A 28 36.98 -4.69 -6.96
C LEU A 28 38.26 -4.59 -7.82
N PRO A 29 39.43 -4.82 -7.22
CA PRO A 29 40.68 -4.89 -7.98
C PRO A 29 40.66 -6.01 -9.02
N ILE A 30 41.18 -5.74 -10.22
CA ILE A 30 41.22 -6.73 -11.32
C ILE A 30 41.94 -8.03 -10.90
N SER A 31 43.02 -7.91 -10.11
CA SER A 31 43.77 -9.06 -9.58
C SER A 31 42.91 -9.95 -8.69
N GLU A 32 42.04 -9.33 -7.88
CA GLU A 32 41.13 -10.04 -6.99
C GLU A 32 40.04 -10.79 -7.77
N ILE A 33 39.42 -10.16 -8.75
CA ILE A 33 38.43 -10.80 -9.63
C ILE A 33 39.06 -12.01 -10.34
N LYS A 34 40.27 -11.84 -10.88
CA LYS A 34 41.01 -12.94 -11.53
C LYS A 34 41.33 -14.10 -10.56
N ARG A 35 41.70 -13.77 -9.33
CA ARG A 35 41.93 -14.78 -8.28
C ARG A 35 40.65 -15.56 -8.00
N ARG A 36 39.52 -14.85 -7.74
CA ARG A 36 38.22 -15.47 -7.44
C ARG A 36 37.75 -16.42 -8.54
N VAL A 37 37.88 -16.02 -9.80
CA VAL A 37 37.54 -16.90 -10.94
C VAL A 37 38.44 -18.13 -10.97
N LYS A 38 39.75 -17.95 -10.82
CA LYS A 38 40.74 -19.05 -10.86
C LYS A 38 40.52 -20.06 -9.73
N ASP A 39 40.20 -19.58 -8.53
CA ASP A 39 40.04 -20.39 -7.32
C ASP A 39 38.60 -20.94 -7.18
N SER A 40 37.73 -20.69 -8.17
CA SER A 40 36.28 -21.01 -8.10
C SER A 40 35.59 -20.42 -6.86
N ASP A 41 36.08 -19.27 -6.41
CA ASP A 41 35.53 -18.53 -5.30
C ASP A 41 34.33 -17.67 -5.72
N TYR A 42 33.61 -17.10 -4.77
CA TYR A 42 32.51 -16.19 -5.06
C TYR A 42 33.04 -14.91 -5.72
N LEU A 43 32.45 -14.54 -6.87
CA LEU A 43 32.71 -13.24 -7.49
C LEU A 43 32.20 -12.09 -6.64
N LEU A 44 30.94 -12.20 -6.22
CA LEU A 44 30.26 -11.29 -5.34
C LEU A 44 29.50 -12.11 -4.29
N THR A 45 29.42 -11.57 -3.08
CA THR A 45 28.58 -12.07 -2.00
C THR A 45 27.98 -10.88 -1.28
N TYR A 46 26.69 -10.96 -0.98
CA TYR A 46 25.97 -9.97 -0.19
C TYR A 46 25.07 -10.65 0.83
N ASP A 47 24.74 -9.91 1.91
CA ASP A 47 23.68 -10.33 2.79
C ASP A 47 22.35 -10.16 2.03
N TYR A 48 21.47 -11.15 2.08
CA TYR A 48 20.18 -11.06 1.39
C TYR A 48 19.08 -10.40 2.24
N CYS A 49 19.46 -9.60 3.24
CA CYS A 49 18.52 -8.85 4.08
C CYS A 49 18.05 -7.53 3.45
N SER A 50 18.42 -7.23 2.21
CA SER A 50 17.96 -6.04 1.50
C SER A 50 17.66 -6.33 0.03
N GLU A 51 16.62 -5.70 -0.50
CA GLU A 51 16.26 -5.76 -1.92
C GLU A 51 17.43 -5.38 -2.82
N GLU A 52 18.13 -4.27 -2.50
CA GLU A 52 19.28 -3.78 -3.27
C GLU A 52 20.39 -4.83 -3.46
N CYS A 53 20.68 -5.61 -2.39
CA CYS A 53 21.67 -6.68 -2.44
C CYS A 53 21.23 -7.82 -3.35
N VAL A 54 19.95 -8.21 -3.27
CA VAL A 54 19.37 -9.27 -4.11
C VAL A 54 19.36 -8.83 -5.58
N ASP A 55 18.89 -7.63 -5.88
CA ASP A 55 18.83 -7.08 -7.22
C ASP A 55 20.22 -6.91 -7.83
N THR A 56 21.23 -6.58 -7.02
CA THR A 56 22.63 -6.51 -7.46
C THR A 56 23.14 -7.87 -7.95
N ILE A 57 22.83 -8.96 -7.26
CA ILE A 57 23.21 -10.33 -7.69
C ILE A 57 22.41 -10.73 -8.93
N ILE A 58 21.10 -10.43 -8.99
CA ILE A 58 20.26 -10.69 -10.17
C ILE A 58 20.82 -9.96 -11.40
N ARG A 59 21.14 -8.68 -11.26
CA ARG A 59 21.75 -7.89 -12.33
C ARG A 59 23.07 -8.47 -12.80
N CYS A 60 23.97 -8.83 -11.88
CA CYS A 60 25.23 -9.47 -12.20
C CYS A 60 25.03 -10.78 -12.98
N TYR A 61 24.08 -11.62 -12.52
CA TYR A 61 23.72 -12.87 -13.18
C TYR A 61 23.26 -12.63 -14.62
N MET A 62 22.32 -11.72 -14.83
CA MET A 62 21.76 -11.41 -16.15
C MET A 62 22.82 -10.88 -17.11
N ASP A 63 23.71 -10.00 -16.64
CA ASP A 63 24.77 -9.43 -17.47
C ASP A 63 25.81 -10.52 -17.86
N LEU A 64 26.15 -11.44 -16.97
CA LEU A 64 27.01 -12.59 -17.27
C LEU A 64 26.36 -13.53 -18.30
N VAL A 65 25.08 -13.86 -18.13
CA VAL A 65 24.33 -14.70 -19.08
C VAL A 65 24.26 -14.04 -20.47
N ARG A 66 24.00 -12.73 -20.52
CA ARG A 66 23.97 -11.96 -21.80
C ARG A 66 25.32 -12.03 -22.56
N GLU A 67 26.43 -12.11 -21.83
CA GLU A 67 27.77 -12.26 -22.41
C GLU A 67 28.14 -13.73 -22.69
N GLY A 68 27.19 -14.66 -22.55
CA GLY A 68 27.37 -16.09 -22.85
C GLY A 68 28.09 -16.88 -21.75
N ILE A 69 28.21 -16.33 -20.54
CA ILE A 69 28.77 -17.00 -19.38
C ILE A 69 27.63 -17.72 -18.65
N GLN A 70 27.90 -18.87 -18.06
CA GLN A 70 26.94 -19.64 -17.28
C GLN A 70 27.26 -19.52 -15.77
N PRO A 71 26.81 -18.46 -15.10
CA PRO A 71 27.03 -18.29 -13.67
C PRO A 71 26.20 -19.27 -12.86
N LYS A 72 26.64 -19.53 -11.61
CA LYS A 72 25.90 -20.30 -10.63
C LYS A 72 25.58 -19.42 -9.43
N LEU A 73 24.35 -19.50 -8.97
CA LEU A 73 23.84 -18.79 -7.80
C LEU A 73 23.89 -19.70 -6.58
N PHE A 74 24.11 -19.09 -5.42
CA PHE A 74 24.17 -19.79 -4.15
C PHE A 74 23.47 -18.97 -3.07
N GLU A 75 22.76 -19.67 -2.20
CA GLU A 75 22.21 -19.18 -0.95
C GLU A 75 22.80 -20.03 0.19
N HIS A 76 23.48 -19.41 1.17
CA HIS A 76 24.17 -20.11 2.26
C HIS A 76 25.00 -21.32 1.80
N ASP A 77 25.81 -21.15 0.73
CA ASP A 77 26.59 -22.20 0.07
C ASP A 77 25.78 -23.33 -0.58
N ARG A 78 24.46 -23.22 -0.65
CA ARG A 78 23.59 -24.12 -1.42
C ARG A 78 23.32 -23.54 -2.79
N ALA A 79 23.36 -24.40 -3.80
CA ALA A 79 22.98 -23.96 -5.14
C ALA A 79 21.51 -23.52 -5.16
N THR A 80 21.26 -22.37 -5.76
CA THR A 80 19.93 -21.81 -5.98
C THR A 80 19.79 -21.36 -7.44
N ASP A 81 18.65 -20.79 -7.80
CA ASP A 81 18.35 -20.33 -9.14
C ASP A 81 17.89 -18.88 -9.17
N ILE A 82 17.70 -18.36 -10.38
CA ILE A 82 17.28 -16.98 -10.59
C ILE A 82 15.81 -16.76 -10.23
N GLU A 83 14.98 -17.80 -10.30
CA GLU A 83 13.57 -17.75 -9.94
C GLU A 83 13.41 -17.51 -8.44
N PHE A 84 14.19 -18.23 -7.62
CA PHE A 84 14.23 -18.02 -6.17
C PHE A 84 14.62 -16.58 -5.82
N LEU A 85 15.70 -16.04 -6.42
CA LEU A 85 16.11 -14.66 -6.16
C LEU A 85 15.07 -13.63 -6.65
N GLY A 86 14.41 -13.90 -7.77
CA GLY A 86 13.32 -13.06 -8.26
C GLY A 86 12.13 -13.01 -7.31
N ASN A 87 11.72 -14.16 -6.77
CA ASN A 87 10.67 -14.23 -5.76
C ASN A 87 11.07 -13.50 -4.47
N LEU A 88 12.32 -13.64 -4.05
CA LEU A 88 12.83 -12.95 -2.86
C LEU A 88 12.83 -11.41 -3.06
N SER A 89 13.29 -10.91 -4.22
CA SER A 89 13.23 -9.48 -4.56
C SER A 89 11.80 -8.95 -4.57
N ASN A 90 10.84 -9.71 -5.15
CA ASN A 90 9.43 -9.34 -5.13
C ASN A 90 8.87 -9.27 -3.70
N THR A 91 9.22 -10.25 -2.84
CA THR A 91 8.79 -10.23 -1.43
C THR A 91 9.32 -8.99 -0.69
N TYR A 92 10.58 -8.58 -0.92
CA TYR A 92 11.11 -7.35 -0.31
C TYR A 92 10.39 -6.11 -0.81
N ARG A 93 10.04 -6.08 -2.11
CA ARG A 93 9.27 -4.95 -2.67
C ARG A 93 7.88 -4.86 -2.05
N GLU A 94 7.18 -5.99 -1.94
CA GLU A 94 5.88 -6.07 -1.27
C GLU A 94 5.97 -5.57 0.18
N ILE A 95 6.98 -6.03 0.96
CA ILE A 95 7.20 -5.58 2.33
C ILE A 95 7.54 -4.08 2.38
N SER A 96 8.35 -3.57 1.44
CA SER A 96 8.69 -2.14 1.40
C SER A 96 7.47 -1.29 1.08
N GLU A 97 6.66 -1.70 0.11
CA GLU A 97 5.40 -1.04 -0.23
C GLU A 97 4.42 -1.05 0.95
N GLU A 98 4.35 -2.16 1.71
CA GLU A 98 3.53 -2.28 2.92
C GLU A 98 4.03 -1.34 4.05
N ILE A 99 5.34 -1.26 4.28
CA ILE A 99 5.94 -0.35 5.27
C ILE A 99 5.75 1.11 4.87
N ASP A 100 5.97 1.46 3.60
CA ASP A 100 5.75 2.82 3.10
C ASP A 100 4.28 3.22 3.27
N LEU A 101 3.36 2.29 3.04
CA LEU A 101 1.94 2.42 3.28
C LEU A 101 1.63 2.65 4.77
N GLU A 102 2.19 1.82 5.67
CA GLU A 102 2.03 1.99 7.11
C GLU A 102 2.57 3.34 7.59
N MET A 103 3.74 3.77 7.10
CA MET A 103 4.31 5.08 7.45
C MET A 103 3.50 6.25 6.91
N GLU A 104 2.91 6.15 5.71
CA GLU A 104 1.97 7.17 5.20
C GLU A 104 0.74 7.28 6.12
N LEU A 105 0.31 6.19 6.69
CA LEU A 105 -0.87 6.10 7.57
C LEU A 105 -0.60 6.58 8.99
N GLU A 106 0.57 6.26 9.56
CA GLU A 106 0.98 6.79 10.87
C GLU A 106 1.17 8.32 10.82
N ASN A 107 1.54 8.88 9.66
CA ASN A 107 1.65 10.31 9.45
C ASN A 107 0.30 11.01 9.17
N ASP A 108 -0.76 10.27 8.84
CA ASP A 108 -2.09 10.83 8.63
C ASP A 108 -2.86 11.10 9.95
N GLY A 109 -2.23 10.85 11.12
CA GLY A 109 -2.78 11.20 12.42
C GLY A 109 -2.82 12.71 12.64
N GLU A 110 -4.03 13.31 12.62
CA GLU A 110 -4.31 14.72 12.94
C GLU A 110 -3.70 15.78 11.99
N ASP A 111 -3.79 15.58 10.68
CA ASP A 111 -3.50 16.65 9.75
C ASP A 111 -4.58 17.75 9.90
N GLU A 112 -4.18 18.95 10.33
CA GLU A 112 -5.10 20.09 10.55
C GLU A 112 -5.90 20.45 9.28
N ASP A 113 -5.42 20.04 8.11
CA ASP A 113 -6.04 20.26 6.82
C ASP A 113 -7.05 19.18 6.39
N GLN A 114 -7.11 18.03 7.10
CA GLN A 114 -8.10 16.99 6.78
C GLN A 114 -9.52 17.48 7.07
N ILE A 115 -10.40 17.39 6.06
CA ILE A 115 -11.80 17.83 6.15
C ILE A 115 -12.79 16.66 6.18
N PHE A 116 -12.45 15.55 5.54
CA PHE A 116 -13.23 14.32 5.50
C PHE A 116 -12.32 13.10 5.50
N GLY A 117 -12.71 12.06 6.21
CA GLY A 117 -12.07 10.76 6.21
C GLY A 117 -13.10 9.64 6.15
N TYR A 118 -12.72 8.55 5.51
CA TYR A 118 -13.50 7.34 5.43
C TYR A 118 -12.59 6.13 5.60
N LEU A 119 -12.98 5.20 6.48
CA LEU A 119 -12.29 3.94 6.70
C LEU A 119 -13.30 2.80 6.66
N LEU A 120 -13.05 1.82 5.82
CA LEU A 120 -13.76 0.54 5.80
C LEU A 120 -12.90 -0.51 6.47
N SER A 121 -13.46 -1.21 7.45
CA SER A 121 -12.83 -2.34 8.14
C SER A 121 -13.72 -3.57 8.07
N ASN A 122 -13.14 -4.76 8.18
CA ASN A 122 -13.91 -6.00 8.29
C ASN A 122 -14.42 -6.22 9.74
N ALA A 123 -15.21 -7.27 9.94
CA ALA A 123 -15.79 -7.65 11.25
C ALA A 123 -14.75 -7.84 12.38
N TRP A 124 -13.48 -8.01 12.04
CA TRP A 124 -12.37 -8.17 12.99
C TRP A 124 -11.61 -6.86 13.22
N SER A 125 -12.16 -5.73 12.78
CA SER A 125 -11.57 -4.38 12.86
C SER A 125 -10.23 -4.26 12.11
N PHE A 126 -9.98 -5.12 11.11
CA PHE A 126 -8.85 -4.93 10.21
C PHE A 126 -9.23 -3.91 9.12
N PRO A 127 -8.47 -2.83 8.96
CA PRO A 127 -8.71 -1.84 7.90
C PRO A 127 -8.57 -2.50 6.53
N LEU A 128 -9.48 -2.20 5.62
CA LEU A 128 -9.48 -2.69 4.25
C LEU A 128 -9.18 -1.57 3.25
N ILE A 129 -9.87 -0.45 3.39
CA ILE A 129 -9.70 0.75 2.57
C ILE A 129 -9.81 1.99 3.44
N SER A 130 -8.97 2.97 3.19
CA SER A 130 -9.14 4.33 3.69
C SER A 130 -9.13 5.36 2.56
N LEU A 131 -9.87 6.44 2.76
CA LEU A 131 -9.89 7.60 1.89
C LEU A 131 -9.92 8.87 2.74
N ASN A 132 -8.97 9.77 2.50
CA ASN A 132 -8.87 11.03 3.22
C ASN A 132 -8.90 12.21 2.24
N VAL A 133 -9.62 13.25 2.59
CA VAL A 133 -9.75 14.50 1.81
C VAL A 133 -9.21 15.66 2.64
N TYR A 134 -8.32 16.44 2.03
CA TYR A 134 -7.62 17.56 2.65
C TYR A 134 -7.95 18.89 1.96
N ASP A 135 -7.93 19.98 2.72
CA ASP A 135 -8.03 21.35 2.18
C ASP A 135 -6.69 21.83 1.63
N LEU A 136 -6.13 21.09 0.70
CA LEU A 136 -4.85 21.38 0.05
C LEU A 136 -5.07 21.75 -1.44
N ALA A 137 -4.06 22.37 -2.05
CA ALA A 137 -4.13 22.78 -3.45
C ALA A 137 -3.92 21.61 -4.42
N GLU A 138 -3.09 20.63 -4.04
CA GLU A 138 -2.74 19.48 -4.87
C GLU A 138 -2.72 18.22 -3.99
N GLU A 139 -2.87 17.03 -4.61
CA GLU A 139 -2.87 15.73 -3.92
C GLU A 139 -3.79 15.71 -2.69
N ASN A 140 -4.96 16.35 -2.83
CA ASN A 140 -5.89 16.58 -1.75
C ASN A 140 -6.87 15.43 -1.46
N VAL A 141 -6.74 14.30 -2.18
CA VAL A 141 -7.41 13.05 -1.84
C VAL A 141 -6.37 11.93 -1.84
N LYS A 142 -6.29 11.22 -0.74
CA LYS A 142 -5.44 10.03 -0.58
C LYS A 142 -6.32 8.81 -0.36
N CYS A 143 -6.09 7.74 -1.13
CA CYS A 143 -6.78 6.46 -1.03
C CYS A 143 -5.77 5.36 -0.80
N LEU A 144 -6.05 4.46 0.14
CA LEU A 144 -5.19 3.35 0.51
C LEU A 144 -5.99 2.05 0.60
N VAL A 145 -5.38 0.95 0.17
CA VAL A 145 -5.90 -0.41 0.34
C VAL A 145 -4.93 -1.19 1.20
N TRP A 146 -5.37 -1.60 2.39
CA TRP A 146 -4.56 -2.29 3.38
C TRP A 146 -4.42 -3.80 3.14
N TYR A 147 -5.49 -4.42 2.66
CA TYR A 147 -5.52 -5.86 2.40
C TYR A 147 -5.87 -6.13 0.94
N ALA A 148 -4.85 -6.20 0.09
CA ALA A 148 -4.98 -6.46 -1.34
C ALA A 148 -5.75 -7.76 -1.66
N THR A 149 -5.67 -8.78 -0.80
CA THR A 149 -6.36 -10.06 -0.98
C THR A 149 -7.87 -10.00 -0.75
N GLN A 150 -8.38 -8.92 -0.13
CA GLN A 150 -9.81 -8.70 0.13
C GLN A 150 -10.37 -7.53 -0.68
N ALA A 151 -9.51 -6.77 -1.34
CA ALA A 151 -9.90 -5.69 -2.23
C ALA A 151 -10.13 -6.20 -3.67
N PRO A 152 -10.85 -5.46 -4.53
CA PRO A 152 -10.95 -5.77 -5.94
C PRO A 152 -9.56 -5.91 -6.60
N GLU A 153 -9.35 -6.98 -7.39
CA GLU A 153 -8.04 -7.39 -7.94
C GLU A 153 -7.27 -6.30 -8.70
N ASP A 154 -7.96 -5.30 -9.26
CA ASP A 154 -7.38 -4.22 -10.06
C ASP A 154 -7.41 -2.86 -9.34
N LEU A 155 -7.75 -2.82 -8.05
CA LEU A 155 -7.71 -1.60 -7.26
C LEU A 155 -6.26 -1.30 -6.85
N ALA A 156 -5.79 -0.08 -7.13
CA ALA A 156 -4.45 0.32 -6.76
C ALA A 156 -4.31 0.39 -5.23
N LEU A 157 -3.19 -0.13 -4.69
CA LEU A 157 -2.94 -0.16 -3.24
C LEU A 157 -2.84 1.24 -2.64
N SER A 158 -2.27 2.19 -3.38
CA SER A 158 -2.22 3.60 -3.00
C SER A 158 -2.53 4.47 -4.21
N ARG A 159 -3.35 5.51 -4.03
CA ARG A 159 -3.65 6.46 -5.08
C ARG A 159 -3.96 7.85 -4.53
N LYS A 160 -3.40 8.86 -5.20
CA LYS A 160 -3.66 10.26 -4.89
C LYS A 160 -4.43 10.91 -6.03
N TYR A 161 -5.33 11.83 -5.68
CA TYR A 161 -6.10 12.62 -6.64
C TYR A 161 -6.00 14.08 -6.27
N THR A 162 -6.20 14.94 -7.26
CA THR A 162 -6.32 16.39 -7.09
C THR A 162 -7.72 16.82 -7.53
N LEU A 163 -8.54 17.23 -6.56
CA LEU A 163 -9.83 17.86 -6.80
C LEU A 163 -9.64 19.36 -7.02
N ASP A 164 -10.50 19.95 -7.79
CA ASP A 164 -10.53 21.40 -7.89
C ASP A 164 -11.09 22.05 -6.60
N LYS A 165 -10.83 23.34 -6.45
CA LYS A 165 -11.27 24.07 -5.25
C LYS A 165 -12.80 24.06 -5.08
N ASN A 166 -13.55 24.03 -6.16
CA ASN A 166 -15.01 24.02 -6.11
C ASN A 166 -15.52 22.71 -5.50
N ALA A 167 -14.89 21.56 -5.82
CA ALA A 167 -15.23 20.26 -5.22
C ALA A 167 -14.93 20.26 -3.71
N ILE A 168 -13.78 20.78 -3.30
CA ILE A 168 -13.41 20.91 -1.87
C ILE A 168 -14.41 21.82 -1.14
N ASP A 169 -14.77 22.97 -1.73
CA ASP A 169 -15.75 23.91 -1.15
C ASP A 169 -17.14 23.26 -1.04
N GLN A 170 -17.56 22.42 -2.00
CA GLN A 170 -18.82 21.67 -1.92
C GLN A 170 -18.81 20.64 -0.78
N ILE A 171 -17.69 19.91 -0.56
CA ILE A 171 -17.55 18.97 0.57
C ILE A 171 -17.67 19.73 1.89
N LYS A 172 -16.96 20.85 2.05
CA LYS A 172 -17.07 21.72 3.23
C LYS A 172 -18.50 22.23 3.45
N ASP A 173 -19.18 22.57 2.37
CA ASP A 173 -20.58 23.02 2.41
C ASP A 173 -21.53 21.93 2.92
N ILE A 174 -21.33 20.66 2.51
CA ILE A 174 -22.11 19.53 3.02
C ILE A 174 -21.89 19.39 4.53
N ILE A 175 -20.64 19.40 4.99
CA ILE A 175 -20.30 19.28 6.41
C ILE A 175 -20.89 20.47 7.19
N GLY A 176 -20.71 21.69 6.70
CA GLY A 176 -21.21 22.91 7.31
C GLY A 176 -22.74 23.02 7.40
N LYS A 177 -23.49 22.39 6.47
CA LYS A 177 -24.95 22.31 6.49
C LYS A 177 -25.48 21.25 7.46
N ASN A 178 -24.68 20.22 7.78
CA ASN A 178 -25.06 19.09 8.64
C ASN A 178 -24.35 19.15 10.00
N LYS A 179 -24.23 20.33 10.61
CA LYS A 179 -23.48 20.54 11.89
C LYS A 179 -23.94 19.68 13.06
N THR A 180 -25.14 19.12 13.00
CA THR A 180 -25.62 18.16 14.00
C THR A 180 -24.80 16.89 14.05
N VAL A 181 -23.98 16.59 13.03
CA VAL A 181 -23.04 15.46 13.05
C VAL A 181 -22.04 15.59 14.20
N PHE A 182 -21.63 16.80 14.58
CA PHE A 182 -20.69 17.06 15.67
C PHE A 182 -21.32 16.93 17.08
N ASP A 183 -22.61 16.71 17.16
CA ASP A 183 -23.35 16.51 18.41
C ASP A 183 -23.75 15.03 18.60
N ILE A 184 -23.28 14.13 17.72
CA ILE A 184 -23.53 12.69 17.80
C ILE A 184 -22.53 12.09 18.78
N ASP A 185 -23.03 11.47 19.85
CA ASP A 185 -22.19 10.75 20.81
C ASP A 185 -21.94 9.30 20.36
N GLU A 186 -22.94 8.66 19.71
CA GLU A 186 -22.89 7.27 19.28
C GLU A 186 -23.82 7.05 18.07
N VAL A 187 -23.40 6.13 17.19
CA VAL A 187 -24.24 5.65 16.08
C VAL A 187 -24.72 4.25 16.42
N GLU A 188 -26.04 4.06 16.51
CA GLU A 188 -26.63 2.74 16.66
C GLU A 188 -26.28 1.85 15.47
N PHE A 189 -25.77 0.65 15.74
CA PHE A 189 -25.48 -0.33 14.71
C PHE A 189 -26.01 -1.71 15.06
N PRO A 190 -26.48 -2.46 14.07
CA PRO A 190 -26.98 -3.80 14.28
C PRO A 190 -25.84 -4.77 14.61
N PHE A 191 -26.11 -5.75 15.43
CA PHE A 191 -25.17 -6.84 15.65
C PHE A 191 -25.27 -7.83 14.48
N VAL A 192 -24.22 -7.87 13.65
CA VAL A 192 -24.03 -8.83 12.56
C VAL A 192 -22.68 -9.49 12.73
N LEU A 193 -22.65 -10.83 12.64
CA LEU A 193 -21.44 -11.62 12.96
C LEU A 193 -20.28 -11.41 11.96
N ASP A 194 -20.58 -11.17 10.69
CA ASP A 194 -19.59 -11.06 9.60
C ASP A 194 -19.82 -9.78 8.79
N GLY A 195 -20.05 -8.65 9.49
CA GLY A 195 -20.31 -7.36 8.86
C GLY A 195 -19.04 -6.56 8.58
N PHE A 196 -19.26 -5.31 8.17
CA PHE A 196 -18.21 -4.32 7.99
C PHE A 196 -18.39 -3.19 8.99
N SER A 197 -17.27 -2.60 9.42
CA SER A 197 -17.25 -1.36 10.18
C SER A 197 -16.83 -0.22 9.26
N ASN A 198 -17.58 0.88 9.32
CA ASN A 198 -17.32 2.09 8.55
C ASN A 198 -17.06 3.23 9.53
N GLU A 199 -15.90 3.85 9.45
CA GLU A 199 -15.56 5.03 10.24
C GLU A 199 -15.59 6.27 9.35
N PHE A 200 -16.19 7.35 9.84
CA PHE A 200 -16.33 8.61 9.14
C PHE A 200 -15.72 9.72 9.98
N PHE A 201 -14.76 10.41 9.41
CA PHE A 201 -14.20 11.63 9.99
C PHE A 201 -14.77 12.86 9.29
N PHE A 202 -15.14 13.87 10.08
CA PHE A 202 -15.57 15.16 9.58
C PHE A 202 -14.89 16.29 10.34
N ARG A 203 -14.56 17.39 9.64
CA ARG A 203 -14.04 18.62 10.26
C ARG A 203 -14.69 19.88 9.67
N ASP A 204 -15.08 20.80 10.57
CA ASP A 204 -15.53 22.16 10.24
C ASP A 204 -14.77 23.17 11.11
N GLY A 205 -13.74 23.79 10.56
CA GLY A 205 -12.80 24.64 11.29
C GLY A 205 -12.10 23.88 12.41
N ASN A 206 -12.29 24.32 13.67
CA ASN A 206 -11.66 23.72 14.84
C ASN A 206 -12.46 22.54 15.47
N LYS A 207 -13.60 22.18 14.88
CA LYS A 207 -14.39 21.04 15.33
C LYS A 207 -14.13 19.85 14.43
N SER A 208 -13.81 18.71 15.03
CA SER A 208 -13.68 17.43 14.34
C SER A 208 -14.40 16.35 15.12
N ILE A 209 -14.83 15.31 14.42
CA ILE A 209 -15.43 14.12 14.99
C ILE A 209 -15.08 12.90 14.14
N SER A 210 -14.86 11.78 14.79
CA SER A 210 -14.79 10.45 14.18
C SER A 210 -15.95 9.60 14.69
N LEU A 211 -16.69 8.98 13.79
CA LEU A 211 -17.89 8.22 14.09
C LEU A 211 -17.83 6.86 13.42
N GLU A 212 -17.92 5.81 14.22
CA GLU A 212 -18.03 4.43 13.73
C GLU A 212 -19.52 4.08 13.52
N ALA A 213 -19.80 3.46 12.36
CA ALA A 213 -21.13 3.01 11.96
C ALA A 213 -21.06 1.62 11.36
N SER A 214 -21.01 0.59 12.17
CA SER A 214 -20.96 -0.79 11.70
C SER A 214 -22.21 -1.15 10.92
N ASN A 215 -22.02 -1.90 9.83
CA ASN A 215 -23.08 -2.44 8.98
C ASN A 215 -24.01 -1.39 8.35
N ILE A 216 -23.53 -0.17 8.15
CA ILE A 216 -24.31 0.91 7.52
C ILE A 216 -24.71 0.57 6.06
N SER A 217 -24.01 -0.36 5.42
CA SER A 217 -24.32 -0.89 4.08
C SER A 217 -25.73 -1.46 3.97
N PHE A 218 -26.24 -2.13 5.01
CA PHE A 218 -27.62 -2.65 5.02
C PHE A 218 -28.65 -1.51 4.94
N LEU A 219 -28.36 -0.38 5.54
CA LEU A 219 -29.23 0.79 5.45
C LEU A 219 -29.22 1.39 4.04
N ASP A 220 -28.08 1.37 3.35
CA ASP A 220 -27.96 1.79 1.96
C ASP A 220 -28.75 0.88 1.03
N GLU A 221 -28.79 -0.43 1.29
CA GLU A 221 -29.62 -1.41 0.60
C GLU A 221 -31.11 -1.28 0.92
N GLY A 222 -31.48 -0.43 1.87
CA GLY A 222 -32.86 -0.18 2.27
C GLY A 222 -33.38 -1.10 3.36
N ASP A 223 -32.53 -1.95 3.95
CA ASP A 223 -32.89 -2.80 5.07
C ASP A 223 -32.75 -2.05 6.40
N THR A 224 -33.88 -1.69 6.98
CA THR A 224 -33.94 -1.05 8.29
C THR A 224 -34.36 -2.03 9.39
N THR A 225 -34.65 -3.28 9.05
CA THR A 225 -35.21 -4.26 10.00
C THR A 225 -34.20 -4.75 11.03
N ILE A 226 -32.90 -4.59 10.74
CA ILE A 226 -31.81 -4.98 11.61
C ILE A 226 -31.49 -3.93 12.68
N TYR A 227 -31.99 -2.68 12.55
CA TYR A 227 -31.80 -1.61 13.52
C TYR A 227 -32.87 -1.66 14.60
N ASP A 228 -32.43 -1.49 15.86
CA ASP A 228 -33.34 -1.38 17.00
C ASP A 228 -33.71 0.10 17.17
N GLY A 229 -34.92 0.47 16.73
CA GLY A 229 -35.41 1.85 16.74
C GLY A 229 -35.22 2.60 15.40
N GLU A 230 -35.18 3.93 15.49
CA GLU A 230 -35.00 4.80 14.32
C GLU A 230 -33.53 5.15 14.13
N PRO A 231 -32.84 4.65 13.09
CA PRO A 231 -31.41 4.87 12.88
C PRO A 231 -31.10 6.28 12.35
N VAL A 232 -31.48 7.32 13.11
CA VAL A 232 -31.41 8.72 12.67
C VAL A 232 -29.97 9.15 12.39
N ASN A 233 -29.05 8.80 13.30
CA ASN A 233 -27.64 9.17 13.16
C ASN A 233 -27.00 8.42 11.99
N ALA A 234 -27.27 7.12 11.81
CA ALA A 234 -26.79 6.34 10.69
C ALA A 234 -27.34 6.87 9.35
N LYS A 235 -28.63 7.26 9.29
CA LYS A 235 -29.21 7.89 8.09
C LYS A 235 -28.57 9.23 7.75
N LEU A 236 -28.20 10.04 8.77
CA LEU A 236 -27.48 11.28 8.56
C LEU A 236 -26.09 11.03 7.97
N LEU A 237 -25.34 10.09 8.55
CA LEU A 237 -24.00 9.72 8.05
C LEU A 237 -24.05 9.20 6.62
N LEU A 238 -24.96 8.26 6.35
CA LEU A 238 -25.15 7.71 5.00
C LEU A 238 -25.49 8.80 3.97
N LYS A 239 -26.38 9.72 4.33
CA LYS A 239 -26.72 10.86 3.46
C LYS A 239 -25.49 11.72 3.17
N MET A 240 -24.75 12.12 4.21
CA MET A 240 -23.55 12.95 4.04
C MET A 240 -22.49 12.22 3.21
N PHE A 241 -22.26 10.94 3.50
CA PHE A 241 -21.34 10.11 2.76
C PHE A 241 -21.72 10.01 1.28
N SER A 242 -23.01 9.74 0.98
CA SER A 242 -23.49 9.64 -0.41
C SER A 242 -23.29 10.96 -1.17
N GLU A 243 -23.60 12.11 -0.56
CA GLU A 243 -23.41 13.43 -1.19
C GLU A 243 -21.90 13.71 -1.45
N ILE A 244 -21.00 13.32 -0.51
CA ILE A 244 -19.55 13.47 -0.68
C ILE A 244 -19.04 12.49 -1.73
N LYS A 245 -19.49 11.23 -1.71
CA LYS A 245 -19.16 10.20 -2.71
C LYS A 245 -19.48 10.67 -4.13
N ASP A 246 -20.66 11.28 -4.32
CA ASP A 246 -21.06 11.82 -5.63
C ASP A 246 -20.10 12.89 -6.14
N ILE A 247 -19.61 13.78 -5.25
CA ILE A 247 -18.62 14.79 -5.61
C ILE A 247 -17.27 14.13 -5.97
N LEU A 248 -16.79 13.20 -5.15
CA LEU A 248 -15.52 12.55 -5.36
C LEU A 248 -15.50 11.75 -6.67
N THR A 249 -16.53 10.95 -6.93
CA THR A 249 -16.66 10.16 -8.16
C THR A 249 -16.83 11.02 -9.41
N ALA A 250 -17.60 12.11 -9.33
CA ALA A 250 -17.72 13.07 -10.43
C ALA A 250 -16.39 13.75 -10.79
N ASN A 251 -15.44 13.80 -9.85
CA ASN A 251 -14.09 14.33 -10.03
C ASN A 251 -13.03 13.23 -10.29
N GLY A 252 -13.46 12.00 -10.60
CA GLY A 252 -12.61 10.92 -11.08
C GLY A 252 -11.97 10.03 -10.00
N VAL A 253 -12.38 10.20 -8.74
CA VAL A 253 -12.03 9.23 -7.69
C VAL A 253 -12.75 7.92 -7.98
N ASP A 254 -12.02 6.79 -7.95
CA ASP A 254 -12.59 5.48 -8.19
C ASP A 254 -13.61 5.14 -7.08
N GLU A 255 -14.84 4.84 -7.46
CA GLU A 255 -15.94 4.60 -6.52
C GLU A 255 -15.69 3.40 -5.60
N ARG A 256 -14.81 2.48 -5.98
CA ARG A 256 -14.45 1.30 -5.18
C ARG A 256 -13.74 1.66 -3.87
N TYR A 257 -13.05 2.82 -3.79
CA TYR A 257 -12.52 3.34 -2.54
C TYR A 257 -13.59 3.87 -1.58
N LEU A 258 -14.84 3.98 -2.06
CA LEU A 258 -16.00 4.50 -1.36
C LEU A 258 -17.10 3.43 -1.20
N SER A 259 -16.71 2.15 -1.24
CA SER A 259 -17.62 1.04 -0.98
C SER A 259 -17.90 0.92 0.53
N LEU A 260 -19.15 0.68 0.90
CA LEU A 260 -19.56 0.46 2.30
C LEU A 260 -19.36 -1.00 2.75
N ALA A 261 -19.20 -1.90 1.79
CA ALA A 261 -18.93 -3.32 2.00
C ALA A 261 -18.30 -3.90 0.73
N PHE A 262 -17.65 -5.05 0.85
CA PHE A 262 -17.23 -5.88 -0.28
C PHE A 262 -18.01 -7.18 -0.31
N GLU A 263 -18.31 -7.67 -1.52
CA GLU A 263 -18.88 -9.01 -1.75
C GLU A 263 -17.81 -10.10 -1.61
#